data_4a4d9ffcf9b502e0059390da3c4a92de
#
_entry.id   4a4d9ffcf9b502e0059390da3c4a92de
#
_cell.length_a   1.000
_cell.length_b   1.000
_cell.length_c   1.000
_cell.angle_alpha   90.00
_cell.angle_beta   90.00
_cell.angle_gamma   90.00
#
_symmetry.space_group_name_H-M   'P 1'
#
loop_
_entity.id
_entity.type
_entity.pdbx_description
1 polymer ?
#
loop_
_entity_poly.entity_id
_entity_poly.type
_entity_poly.pdbx_seq_one_letter_code
_entity_poly.pdbx_strand_id
1 'polypeptide(L)'
;MSNPVDTQRTYALVGTGGCGKTSLAEMLLFNSGALTRMGAIEDGTTCLDYEPEEVRRRGSIQPAVATCLWNKNRHFMLDIPGDGNFTGDMECLLKGVDGVVFVLDAVDGVRPLTKKFWNLTRAENLPAIFVINKMDRDRADFQMAFDGLSTLGVKAVALQVPIREGEAFTGYVDVLTGKAYTFGADGAVSECDVPADVADDVSLLHDLTVENIAESDEELMEKYLEEGSLSLEDL
;
A
#
# COMPACT_ATOMS: atom_id res chain seq x y z
N MET A 1 -2.51 31.68 4.74
CA MET A 1 -1.95 30.61 5.61
C MET A 1 -2.81 29.40 5.36
N SER A 2 -2.24 28.30 4.88
CA SER A 2 -2.98 27.04 4.73
C SER A 2 -3.46 26.58 6.12
N ASN A 3 -4.68 26.05 6.17
CA ASN A 3 -5.21 25.47 7.40
C ASN A 3 -4.28 24.30 7.79
N PRO A 4 -3.81 24.18 9.06
CA PRO A 4 -2.96 23.07 9.49
C PRO A 4 -3.55 21.69 9.18
N VAL A 5 -4.88 21.58 9.11
CA VAL A 5 -5.59 20.34 8.79
C VAL A 5 -5.35 19.91 7.33
N ASP A 6 -5.21 20.88 6.41
CA ASP A 6 -5.02 20.58 4.98
C ASP A 6 -3.69 19.88 4.67
N THR A 7 -2.73 19.96 5.60
CA THR A 7 -1.40 19.36 5.48
C THR A 7 -1.18 18.17 6.41
N GLN A 8 -2.24 17.63 7.00
CA GLN A 8 -2.18 16.46 7.87
C GLN A 8 -2.88 15.28 7.20
N ARG A 9 -2.31 14.10 7.35
CA ARG A 9 -2.86 12.84 6.84
C ARG A 9 -2.71 11.77 7.90
N THR A 10 -3.82 11.18 8.31
CA THR A 10 -3.85 10.11 9.30
C THR A 10 -4.33 8.82 8.63
N TYR A 11 -3.54 7.76 8.70
CA TYR A 11 -3.90 6.49 8.09
C TYR A 11 -3.46 5.30 8.92
N ALA A 12 -4.22 4.21 8.78
CA ALA A 12 -3.92 2.96 9.44
C ALA A 12 -3.25 1.97 8.49
N LEU A 13 -2.22 1.29 8.97
CA LEU A 13 -1.64 0.12 8.31
C LEU A 13 -2.39 -1.12 8.79
N VAL A 14 -3.07 -1.78 7.88
CA VAL A 14 -3.93 -2.94 8.16
C VAL A 14 -3.47 -4.14 7.33
N GLY A 15 -3.59 -5.33 7.87
CA GLY A 15 -3.22 -6.57 7.19
C GLY A 15 -2.99 -7.69 8.19
N THR A 16 -2.88 -8.91 7.69
CA THR A 16 -2.66 -10.10 8.53
C THR A 16 -1.31 -10.07 9.24
N GLY A 17 -1.17 -10.84 10.32
CA GLY A 17 0.11 -10.98 11.01
C GLY A 17 1.21 -11.45 10.05
N GLY A 18 2.38 -10.83 10.15
CA GLY A 18 3.54 -11.18 9.33
C GLY A 18 3.52 -10.68 7.88
N CYS A 19 2.51 -9.93 7.39
CA CYS A 19 2.51 -9.38 6.02
C CYS A 19 3.48 -8.21 5.81
N GLY A 20 4.08 -7.64 6.87
CA GLY A 20 5.12 -6.60 6.80
C GLY A 20 4.66 -5.17 7.05
N LYS A 21 3.53 -4.94 7.76
CA LYS A 21 3.05 -3.60 8.15
C LYS A 21 4.10 -2.80 8.90
N THR A 22 4.59 -3.34 10.02
CA THR A 22 5.60 -2.70 10.87
C THR A 22 6.89 -2.41 10.10
N SER A 23 7.34 -3.35 9.25
CA SER A 23 8.52 -3.14 8.38
C SER A 23 8.28 -2.04 7.35
N LEU A 24 7.08 -1.95 6.78
CA LEU A 24 6.69 -0.87 5.87
C LEU A 24 6.69 0.48 6.58
N ALA A 25 6.12 0.54 7.79
CA ALA A 25 6.12 1.76 8.60
C ALA A 25 7.54 2.22 8.95
N GLU A 26 8.41 1.29 9.39
CA GLU A 26 9.83 1.58 9.67
C GLU A 26 10.54 2.15 8.43
N MET A 27 10.31 1.56 7.26
CA MET A 27 10.89 2.03 5.99
C MET A 27 10.39 3.42 5.63
N LEU A 28 9.10 3.72 5.78
CA LEU A 28 8.53 5.05 5.53
C LEU A 28 9.12 6.10 6.49
N LEU A 29 9.26 5.76 7.77
CA LEU A 29 9.89 6.63 8.77
C LEU A 29 11.37 6.88 8.47
N PHE A 30 12.10 5.86 8.06
CA PHE A 30 13.52 5.99 7.67
C PHE A 30 13.67 6.86 6.43
N ASN A 31 12.92 6.61 5.36
CA ASN A 31 13.01 7.36 4.10
C ASN A 31 12.54 8.81 4.25
N SER A 32 11.62 9.10 5.17
CA SER A 32 11.22 10.47 5.50
C SER A 32 12.23 11.23 6.37
N GLY A 33 13.28 10.55 6.85
CA GLY A 33 14.27 11.12 7.76
C GLY A 33 13.82 11.23 9.22
N ALA A 34 12.65 10.67 9.56
CA ALA A 34 12.18 10.62 10.95
C ALA A 34 13.00 9.65 11.81
N LEU A 35 13.58 8.62 11.18
CA LEU A 35 14.53 7.70 11.81
C LEU A 35 15.91 7.85 11.16
N THR A 36 16.94 7.79 11.98
CA THR A 36 18.35 7.77 11.50
C THR A 36 18.83 6.38 11.13
N ARG A 37 18.14 5.35 11.60
CA ARG A 37 18.41 3.94 11.33
C ARG A 37 17.09 3.19 11.26
N MET A 38 16.93 2.33 10.26
CA MET A 38 15.79 1.44 10.13
C MET A 38 15.93 0.28 11.14
N GLY A 39 14.87 0.03 11.91
CA GLY A 39 14.78 -1.12 12.80
C GLY A 39 14.36 -2.39 12.04
N ALA A 40 14.59 -3.55 12.66
CA ALA A 40 14.17 -4.85 12.16
C ALA A 40 13.42 -5.62 13.25
N ILE A 41 12.33 -6.31 12.86
CA ILE A 41 11.50 -7.10 13.77
C ILE A 41 12.32 -8.27 14.34
N GLU A 42 13.12 -8.91 13.48
CA GLU A 42 13.97 -10.06 13.83
C GLU A 42 14.98 -9.72 14.92
N ASP A 43 15.49 -8.49 14.90
CA ASP A 43 16.47 -7.97 15.84
C ASP A 43 15.83 -7.31 17.08
N GLY A 44 14.50 -7.13 17.08
CA GLY A 44 13.78 -6.43 18.13
C GLY A 44 14.17 -4.95 18.25
N THR A 45 14.48 -4.31 17.13
CA THR A 45 14.99 -2.91 17.09
C THR A 45 14.03 -1.93 16.43
N THR A 46 12.79 -2.37 16.09
CA THR A 46 11.77 -1.49 15.53
C THR A 46 11.33 -0.46 16.57
N CYS A 47 11.01 0.75 16.12
CA CYS A 47 10.49 1.78 17.01
C CYS A 47 8.98 1.60 17.33
N LEU A 48 8.29 0.71 16.62
CA LEU A 48 6.85 0.49 16.74
C LEU A 48 6.51 -0.70 17.64
N ASP A 49 7.30 -1.80 17.60
CA ASP A 49 7.17 -2.94 18.51
C ASP A 49 8.18 -2.78 19.67
N TYR A 50 7.83 -1.98 20.67
CA TYR A 50 8.73 -1.60 21.77
C TYR A 50 8.43 -2.32 23.09
N GLU A 51 7.27 -2.95 23.21
CA GLU A 51 6.92 -3.71 24.39
C GLU A 51 7.75 -5.02 24.46
N PRO A 52 8.26 -5.43 25.63
CA PRO A 52 9.09 -6.64 25.77
C PRO A 52 8.42 -7.90 25.20
N GLU A 53 7.11 -7.98 25.28
CA GLU A 53 6.35 -9.12 24.76
C GLU A 53 6.27 -9.09 23.22
N GLU A 54 6.14 -7.93 22.59
CA GLU A 54 6.17 -7.77 21.12
C GLU A 54 7.54 -8.17 20.56
N VAL A 55 8.61 -7.68 21.20
CA VAL A 55 9.99 -8.04 20.85
C VAL A 55 10.20 -9.57 20.97
N ARG A 56 9.70 -10.19 22.04
CA ARG A 56 9.82 -11.64 22.25
C ARG A 56 9.04 -12.44 21.20
N ARG A 57 7.84 -12.00 20.86
CA ARG A 57 6.94 -12.66 19.90
C ARG A 57 7.27 -12.32 18.45
N ARG A 58 8.07 -11.29 18.22
CA ARG A 58 8.37 -10.72 16.90
C ARG A 58 7.12 -10.32 16.17
N GLY A 59 6.27 -9.56 16.84
CA GLY A 59 5.01 -9.07 16.25
C GLY A 59 4.22 -8.22 17.21
N SER A 60 3.50 -7.27 16.64
CA SER A 60 2.72 -6.25 17.33
C SER A 60 1.57 -6.85 18.11
N ILE A 61 1.39 -6.39 19.35
CA ILE A 61 0.29 -6.72 20.24
C ILE A 61 -0.59 -5.48 20.46
N GLN A 62 0.03 -4.31 20.61
CA GLN A 62 -0.63 -3.04 20.77
C GLN A 62 -0.51 -2.20 19.49
N PRO A 63 -1.51 -1.35 19.21
CA PRO A 63 -1.37 -0.37 18.15
C PRO A 63 -0.28 0.64 18.49
N ALA A 64 0.55 0.96 17.50
CA ALA A 64 1.57 2.00 17.62
C ALA A 64 1.27 3.18 16.70
N VAL A 65 1.59 4.39 17.15
CA VAL A 65 1.44 5.61 16.37
C VAL A 65 2.80 6.20 16.07
N ALA A 66 3.06 6.42 14.79
CA ALA A 66 4.27 7.10 14.33
C ALA A 66 3.94 8.34 13.52
N THR A 67 4.86 9.29 13.50
CA THR A 67 4.69 10.53 12.72
C THR A 67 5.92 10.84 11.90
N CYS A 68 5.71 11.32 10.67
CA CYS A 68 6.78 11.84 9.83
C CYS A 68 6.32 13.05 9.01
N LEU A 69 7.30 13.77 8.45
CA LEU A 69 7.07 14.84 7.49
C LEU A 69 7.51 14.37 6.11
N TRP A 70 6.60 14.42 5.14
CA TRP A 70 6.88 14.08 3.75
C TRP A 70 6.16 15.03 2.81
N ASN A 71 6.84 15.57 1.82
CA ASN A 71 6.30 16.53 0.85
C ASN A 71 5.47 17.66 1.48
N LYS A 72 5.99 18.26 2.58
CA LYS A 72 5.35 19.33 3.37
C LYS A 72 4.08 18.90 4.12
N ASN A 73 3.68 17.63 4.04
CA ASN A 73 2.57 17.08 4.80
C ASN A 73 3.09 16.34 6.04
N ARG A 74 2.33 16.43 7.11
CA ARG A 74 2.53 15.63 8.32
C ARG A 74 1.69 14.37 8.23
N HIS A 75 2.35 13.23 8.31
CA HIS A 75 1.73 11.92 8.29
C HIS A 75 1.68 11.34 9.70
N PHE A 76 0.50 10.84 10.08
CA PHE A 76 0.28 10.05 11.28
C PHE A 76 -0.06 8.63 10.83
N MET A 77 0.81 7.69 11.12
CA MET A 77 0.66 6.28 10.77
C MET A 77 0.26 5.49 12.02
N LEU A 78 -0.80 4.73 11.93
CA LEU A 78 -1.23 3.80 12.97
C LEU A 78 -0.88 2.38 12.52
N ASP A 79 0.15 1.78 13.10
CA ASP A 79 0.44 0.35 12.88
C ASP A 79 -0.49 -0.49 13.76
N ILE A 80 -1.41 -1.22 13.14
CA ILE A 80 -2.43 -2.02 13.83
C ILE A 80 -1.99 -3.49 13.87
N PRO A 81 -2.07 -4.16 15.04
CA PRO A 81 -1.77 -5.58 15.14
C PRO A 81 -2.58 -6.42 14.15
N GLY A 82 -1.90 -7.32 13.43
CA GLY A 82 -2.52 -8.14 12.39
C GLY A 82 -3.08 -9.48 12.89
N ASP A 83 -3.15 -9.72 14.19
CA ASP A 83 -3.73 -10.91 14.79
C ASP A 83 -5.24 -10.70 15.01
N GLY A 84 -6.04 -11.70 14.64
CA GLY A 84 -7.50 -11.67 14.79
C GLY A 84 -8.00 -11.48 16.23
N ASN A 85 -7.16 -11.72 17.23
CA ASN A 85 -7.48 -11.50 18.64
C ASN A 85 -7.55 -10.01 19.02
N PHE A 86 -6.89 -9.12 18.25
CA PHE A 86 -6.86 -7.68 18.49
C PHE A 86 -7.80 -6.87 17.60
N THR A 87 -8.83 -7.51 17.03
CA THR A 87 -9.78 -6.86 16.10
C THR A 87 -10.56 -5.72 16.77
N GLY A 88 -10.79 -5.79 18.08
CA GLY A 88 -11.50 -4.72 18.81
C GLY A 88 -10.76 -3.39 18.79
N ASP A 89 -9.44 -3.41 18.88
CA ASP A 89 -8.62 -2.19 18.81
C ASP A 89 -8.70 -1.55 17.43
N MET A 90 -8.67 -2.37 16.38
CA MET A 90 -8.83 -1.92 15.00
C MET A 90 -10.16 -1.17 14.79
N GLU A 91 -11.28 -1.71 15.27
CA GLU A 91 -12.59 -1.09 15.12
C GLU A 91 -12.65 0.31 15.77
N CYS A 92 -11.99 0.48 16.92
CA CYS A 92 -11.90 1.78 17.57
C CYS A 92 -11.00 2.76 16.82
N LEU A 93 -9.87 2.29 16.31
CA LEU A 93 -8.85 3.13 15.66
C LEU A 93 -9.27 3.60 14.27
N LEU A 94 -10.03 2.80 13.53
CA LEU A 94 -10.53 3.17 12.20
C LEU A 94 -11.40 4.44 12.23
N LYS A 95 -12.04 4.77 13.36
CA LYS A 95 -12.83 6.00 13.52
C LYS A 95 -12.00 7.27 13.60
N GLY A 96 -10.69 7.15 13.77
CA GLY A 96 -9.76 8.27 13.90
C GLY A 96 -8.80 8.47 12.74
N VAL A 97 -9.03 7.80 11.60
CA VAL A 97 -8.15 7.89 10.44
C VAL A 97 -8.88 8.39 9.19
N ASP A 98 -8.12 8.99 8.27
CA ASP A 98 -8.63 9.51 6.99
C ASP A 98 -8.67 8.43 5.91
N GLY A 99 -7.89 7.34 6.07
CA GLY A 99 -7.79 6.25 5.13
C GLY A 99 -7.02 5.05 5.66
N VAL A 100 -6.95 4.00 4.86
CA VAL A 100 -6.32 2.74 5.25
C VAL A 100 -5.35 2.26 4.17
N VAL A 101 -4.19 1.81 4.59
CA VAL A 101 -3.23 1.10 3.75
C VAL A 101 -3.29 -0.38 4.11
N PHE A 102 -3.88 -1.18 3.24
CA PHE A 102 -3.91 -2.63 3.36
C PHE A 102 -2.61 -3.24 2.85
N VAL A 103 -1.90 -3.95 3.71
CA VAL A 103 -0.69 -4.68 3.34
C VAL A 103 -1.03 -6.15 3.16
N LEU A 104 -0.83 -6.66 1.94
CA LEU A 104 -1.02 -8.05 1.57
C LEU A 104 0.35 -8.71 1.34
N ASP A 105 0.46 -9.96 1.73
CA ASP A 105 1.62 -10.78 1.39
C ASP A 105 1.42 -11.36 -0.02
N ALA A 106 2.36 -11.17 -0.93
CA ALA A 106 2.27 -11.61 -2.33
C ALA A 106 2.17 -13.14 -2.50
N VAL A 107 2.58 -13.91 -1.49
CA VAL A 107 2.46 -15.38 -1.49
C VAL A 107 1.09 -15.83 -1.00
N ASP A 108 0.56 -15.12 0.00
CA ASP A 108 -0.67 -15.49 0.68
C ASP A 108 -1.94 -14.90 0.06
N GLY A 109 -1.82 -13.76 -0.59
CA GLY A 109 -2.94 -13.02 -1.16
C GLY A 109 -4.01 -12.63 -0.14
N VAL A 110 -5.27 -12.65 -0.57
CA VAL A 110 -6.42 -12.30 0.27
C VAL A 110 -6.84 -13.49 1.14
N ARG A 111 -6.70 -13.33 2.45
CA ARG A 111 -7.08 -14.32 3.47
C ARG A 111 -8.44 -14.01 4.10
N PRO A 112 -9.10 -14.97 4.79
CA PRO A 112 -10.35 -14.71 5.50
C PRO A 112 -10.27 -13.55 6.51
N LEU A 113 -9.13 -13.37 7.19
CA LEU A 113 -8.91 -12.27 8.11
C LEU A 113 -8.81 -10.93 7.37
N THR A 114 -8.20 -10.90 6.17
CA THR A 114 -8.21 -9.72 5.29
C THR A 114 -9.63 -9.28 4.96
N LYS A 115 -10.51 -10.24 4.64
CA LYS A 115 -11.92 -9.95 4.38
C LYS A 115 -12.64 -9.37 5.61
N LYS A 116 -12.35 -9.90 6.80
CA LYS A 116 -12.89 -9.36 8.06
C LYS A 116 -12.46 -7.90 8.25
N PHE A 117 -11.17 -7.60 8.08
CA PHE A 117 -10.63 -6.25 8.21
C PHE A 117 -11.20 -5.30 7.15
N TRP A 118 -11.35 -5.79 5.92
CA TRP A 118 -11.99 -5.03 4.86
C TRP A 118 -13.43 -4.64 5.19
N ASN A 119 -14.22 -5.56 5.74
CA ASN A 119 -15.60 -5.27 6.14
C ASN A 119 -15.68 -4.19 7.22
N LEU A 120 -14.75 -4.18 8.18
CA LEU A 120 -14.65 -3.12 9.19
C LEU A 120 -14.31 -1.77 8.57
N THR A 121 -13.34 -1.73 7.66
CA THR A 121 -12.93 -0.52 6.94
C THR A 121 -14.10 0.07 6.12
N ARG A 122 -14.84 -0.80 5.42
CA ARG A 122 -16.02 -0.38 4.66
C ARG A 122 -17.16 0.13 5.52
N ALA A 123 -17.33 -0.42 6.72
CA ALA A 123 -18.36 0.06 7.65
C ALA A 123 -18.14 1.52 8.07
N GLU A 124 -16.89 1.97 8.08
CA GLU A 124 -16.51 3.36 8.37
C GLU A 124 -16.38 4.23 7.09
N ASN A 125 -16.68 3.69 5.89
CA ASN A 125 -16.57 4.37 4.58
C ASN A 125 -15.17 4.95 4.30
N LEU A 126 -14.11 4.31 4.77
CA LEU A 126 -12.75 4.79 4.60
C LEU A 126 -12.20 4.40 3.22
N PRO A 127 -11.50 5.34 2.54
CA PRO A 127 -10.74 5.01 1.34
C PRO A 127 -9.58 4.09 1.68
N ALA A 128 -9.20 3.23 0.73
CA ALA A 128 -8.14 2.26 0.95
C ALA A 128 -7.19 2.16 -0.24
N ILE A 129 -5.91 1.98 0.09
CA ILE A 129 -4.85 1.60 -0.85
C ILE A 129 -4.38 0.21 -0.46
N PHE A 130 -4.14 -0.67 -1.46
CA PHE A 130 -3.57 -1.99 -1.25
C PHE A 130 -2.11 -2.01 -1.65
N VAL A 131 -1.25 -2.51 -0.77
CA VAL A 131 0.18 -2.72 -1.00
C VAL A 131 0.42 -4.23 -1.03
N ILE A 132 0.77 -4.77 -2.19
CA ILE A 132 1.17 -6.16 -2.35
C ILE A 132 2.66 -6.22 -2.03
N ASN A 133 2.97 -6.74 -0.86
CA ASN A 133 4.30 -6.75 -0.25
C ASN A 133 4.99 -8.10 -0.39
N LYS A 134 6.31 -8.13 -0.15
CA LYS A 134 7.16 -9.33 -0.21
C LYS A 134 7.22 -9.94 -1.60
N MET A 135 7.30 -9.09 -2.60
CA MET A 135 7.48 -9.49 -4.01
C MET A 135 8.82 -10.18 -4.27
N ASP A 136 9.76 -10.07 -3.33
CA ASP A 136 11.08 -10.70 -3.30
C ASP A 136 11.06 -12.17 -2.86
N ARG A 137 9.93 -12.67 -2.36
CA ARG A 137 9.81 -14.05 -1.90
C ARG A 137 9.63 -15.04 -3.05
N ASP A 138 10.15 -16.26 -2.82
CA ASP A 138 9.81 -17.41 -3.65
C ASP A 138 8.29 -17.57 -3.71
N ARG A 139 7.75 -17.82 -4.90
CA ARG A 139 6.31 -17.97 -5.16
C ARG A 139 5.47 -16.71 -4.91
N ALA A 140 6.08 -15.52 -4.80
CA ALA A 140 5.33 -14.28 -4.82
C ALA A 140 4.60 -14.13 -6.16
N ASP A 141 3.30 -13.89 -6.11
CA ASP A 141 2.44 -13.78 -7.28
C ASP A 141 1.56 -12.52 -7.16
N PHE A 142 1.94 -11.50 -7.93
CA PHE A 142 1.20 -10.22 -7.97
C PHE A 142 -0.21 -10.44 -8.50
N GLN A 143 -0.34 -11.18 -9.60
CA GLN A 143 -1.63 -11.36 -10.26
C GLN A 143 -2.62 -12.10 -9.36
N MET A 144 -2.18 -13.17 -8.71
CA MET A 144 -3.01 -13.90 -7.74
C MET A 144 -3.47 -13.01 -6.59
N ALA A 145 -2.57 -12.17 -6.04
CA ALA A 145 -2.92 -11.26 -4.95
C ALA A 145 -3.86 -10.13 -5.42
N PHE A 146 -3.63 -9.58 -6.61
CA PHE A 146 -4.46 -8.53 -7.21
C PHE A 146 -5.87 -9.05 -7.55
N ASP A 147 -5.98 -10.17 -8.27
CA ASP A 147 -7.26 -10.79 -8.61
C ASP A 147 -8.06 -11.19 -7.38
N GLY A 148 -7.36 -11.61 -6.32
CA GLY A 148 -7.94 -11.91 -5.01
C GLY A 148 -8.74 -10.74 -4.43
N LEU A 149 -8.41 -9.48 -4.74
CA LEU A 149 -9.14 -8.30 -4.29
C LEU A 149 -10.60 -8.28 -4.76
N SER A 150 -10.89 -8.88 -5.91
CA SER A 150 -12.27 -9.02 -6.42
C SER A 150 -13.18 -9.77 -5.43
N THR A 151 -12.62 -10.70 -4.65
CA THR A 151 -13.35 -11.44 -3.61
C THR A 151 -13.82 -10.58 -2.44
N LEU A 152 -13.26 -9.36 -2.31
CA LEU A 152 -13.66 -8.34 -1.36
C LEU A 152 -14.80 -7.46 -1.89
N GLY A 153 -15.21 -7.64 -3.15
CA GLY A 153 -16.21 -6.83 -3.82
C GLY A 153 -15.73 -5.42 -4.16
N VAL A 154 -14.42 -5.26 -4.40
CA VAL A 154 -13.80 -4.01 -4.85
C VAL A 154 -13.47 -4.08 -6.33
N LYS A 155 -13.66 -2.96 -7.02
CA LYS A 155 -13.03 -2.70 -8.31
C LYS A 155 -11.67 -2.06 -8.01
N ALA A 156 -10.62 -2.88 -7.92
CA ALA A 156 -9.27 -2.38 -7.69
C ALA A 156 -8.67 -1.89 -9.01
N VAL A 157 -7.95 -0.78 -8.94
CA VAL A 157 -7.11 -0.29 -10.05
C VAL A 157 -5.65 -0.48 -9.67
N ALA A 158 -4.84 -0.92 -10.63
CA ALA A 158 -3.41 -1.11 -10.41
C ALA A 158 -2.66 0.19 -10.70
N LEU A 159 -2.00 0.74 -9.70
CA LEU A 159 -1.12 1.90 -9.87
C LEU A 159 0.29 1.51 -10.29
N GLN A 160 0.72 0.31 -9.94
CA GLN A 160 2.05 -0.22 -10.23
C GLN A 160 1.98 -1.69 -10.61
N VAL A 161 2.75 -2.08 -11.62
CA VAL A 161 2.94 -3.47 -12.07
C VAL A 161 4.39 -3.87 -11.81
N PRO A 162 4.66 -5.02 -11.17
CA PRO A 162 6.02 -5.44 -10.89
C PRO A 162 6.74 -5.89 -12.16
N ILE A 163 8.03 -5.56 -12.26
CA ILE A 163 8.95 -6.12 -13.25
C ILE A 163 9.71 -7.26 -12.57
N ARG A 164 9.77 -8.41 -13.23
CA ARG A 164 10.48 -9.59 -12.73
C ARG A 164 11.44 -10.14 -13.79
N GLU A 165 12.63 -10.50 -13.34
CA GLU A 165 13.58 -11.26 -14.15
C GLU A 165 13.69 -12.67 -13.55
N GLY A 166 12.99 -13.63 -14.14
CA GLY A 166 12.79 -14.95 -13.54
C GLY A 166 12.01 -14.86 -12.23
N GLU A 167 12.62 -15.26 -11.12
CA GLU A 167 12.01 -15.16 -9.79
C GLU A 167 12.34 -13.83 -9.07
N ALA A 168 13.30 -13.07 -9.56
CA ALA A 168 13.73 -11.83 -8.92
C ALA A 168 12.76 -10.69 -9.23
N PHE A 169 12.39 -9.93 -8.18
CA PHE A 169 11.67 -8.66 -8.30
C PHE A 169 12.70 -7.55 -8.55
N THR A 170 12.73 -7.00 -9.75
CA THR A 170 13.78 -6.06 -10.20
C THR A 170 13.31 -4.64 -10.38
N GLY A 171 11.99 -4.39 -10.40
CA GLY A 171 11.47 -3.06 -10.63
C GLY A 171 9.95 -3.02 -10.70
N TYR A 172 9.42 -1.90 -11.16
CA TYR A 172 7.99 -1.73 -11.39
C TYR A 172 7.72 -0.78 -12.57
N VAL A 173 6.55 -0.89 -13.15
CA VAL A 173 5.99 0.09 -14.09
C VAL A 173 4.91 0.88 -13.37
N ASP A 174 4.98 2.19 -13.42
CA ASP A 174 3.91 3.08 -13.02
C ASP A 174 2.84 3.11 -14.12
N VAL A 175 1.65 2.65 -13.78
CA VAL A 175 0.57 2.45 -14.76
C VAL A 175 0.03 3.76 -15.29
N LEU A 176 -0.04 4.81 -14.45
CA LEU A 176 -0.59 6.11 -14.85
C LEU A 176 0.35 6.88 -15.79
N THR A 177 1.66 6.82 -15.51
CA THR A 177 2.67 7.55 -16.30
C THR A 177 3.26 6.73 -17.43
N GLY A 178 3.07 5.40 -17.43
CA GLY A 178 3.71 4.48 -18.37
C GLY A 178 5.23 4.39 -18.23
N LYS A 179 5.80 4.84 -17.09
CA LYS A 179 7.24 4.81 -16.85
C LYS A 179 7.66 3.60 -16.07
N ALA A 180 8.76 2.99 -16.47
CA ALA A 180 9.34 1.85 -15.79
C ALA A 180 10.55 2.25 -14.94
N TYR A 181 10.71 1.58 -13.82
CA TYR A 181 11.79 1.82 -12.87
C TYR A 181 12.41 0.50 -12.42
N THR A 182 13.73 0.47 -12.34
CA THR A 182 14.49 -0.68 -11.81
C THR A 182 15.24 -0.32 -10.55
N PHE A 183 15.51 -1.33 -9.71
CA PHE A 183 16.24 -1.19 -8.46
C PHE A 183 17.71 -1.57 -8.66
N GLY A 184 18.62 -0.66 -8.32
CA GLY A 184 20.04 -0.94 -8.22
C GLY A 184 20.38 -1.76 -6.96
N ALA A 185 21.56 -2.35 -6.95
CA ALA A 185 22.05 -3.14 -5.81
C ALA A 185 22.19 -2.33 -4.51
N ASP A 186 22.29 -1.02 -4.61
CA ASP A 186 22.34 -0.05 -3.50
C ASP A 186 20.95 0.48 -3.09
N GLY A 187 19.88 -0.04 -3.72
CA GLY A 187 18.52 0.44 -3.53
C GLY A 187 18.18 1.71 -4.32
N ALA A 188 19.09 2.19 -5.16
CA ALA A 188 18.79 3.32 -6.05
C ALA A 188 17.73 2.95 -7.08
N VAL A 189 16.81 3.87 -7.35
CA VAL A 189 15.77 3.71 -8.36
C VAL A 189 16.20 4.44 -9.63
N SER A 190 16.16 3.75 -10.77
CA SER A 190 16.53 4.30 -12.08
C SER A 190 15.41 4.08 -13.08
N GLU A 191 15.08 5.10 -13.88
CA GLU A 191 14.11 4.99 -14.97
C GLU A 191 14.70 4.11 -16.08
N CYS A 192 13.90 3.24 -16.68
CA CYS A 192 14.26 2.33 -17.75
C CYS A 192 13.13 2.23 -18.78
N ASP A 193 13.37 1.55 -19.89
CA ASP A 193 12.33 1.23 -20.86
C ASP A 193 11.39 0.16 -20.29
N VAL A 194 10.09 0.25 -20.65
CA VAL A 194 9.11 -0.77 -20.27
C VAL A 194 9.46 -2.11 -20.92
N PRO A 195 9.67 -3.17 -20.14
CA PRO A 195 9.97 -4.49 -20.71
C PRO A 195 8.80 -5.01 -21.57
N ALA A 196 9.14 -5.65 -22.69
CA ALA A 196 8.14 -6.10 -23.66
C ALA A 196 7.17 -7.17 -23.10
N ASP A 197 7.59 -7.93 -22.11
CA ASP A 197 6.80 -8.98 -21.45
C ASP A 197 5.69 -8.44 -20.54
N VAL A 198 5.79 -7.19 -20.07
CA VAL A 198 4.76 -6.54 -19.25
C VAL A 198 4.02 -5.40 -19.96
N ALA A 199 4.46 -5.01 -21.17
CA ALA A 199 3.93 -3.85 -21.88
C ALA A 199 2.43 -3.98 -22.19
N ASP A 200 1.99 -5.15 -22.63
CA ASP A 200 0.58 -5.41 -22.96
C ASP A 200 -0.30 -5.37 -21.70
N ASP A 201 0.16 -5.97 -20.60
CA ASP A 201 -0.55 -5.95 -19.31
C ASP A 201 -0.65 -4.55 -18.75
N VAL A 202 0.43 -3.75 -18.85
CA VAL A 202 0.44 -2.35 -18.41
C VAL A 202 -0.56 -1.51 -19.22
N SER A 203 -0.60 -1.68 -20.55
CA SER A 203 -1.55 -0.98 -21.40
C SER A 203 -2.99 -1.32 -21.04
N LEU A 204 -3.31 -2.60 -20.86
CA LEU A 204 -4.64 -3.04 -20.44
C LEU A 204 -5.04 -2.48 -19.07
N LEU A 205 -4.13 -2.54 -18.10
CA LEU A 205 -4.39 -2.03 -16.74
C LEU A 205 -4.51 -0.50 -16.73
N HIS A 206 -3.77 0.21 -17.58
CA HIS A 206 -3.92 1.65 -17.76
C HIS A 206 -5.33 1.99 -18.22
N ASP A 207 -5.80 1.35 -19.30
CA ASP A 207 -7.13 1.62 -19.86
C ASP A 207 -8.23 1.32 -18.83
N LEU A 208 -8.15 0.18 -18.13
CA LEU A 208 -9.07 -0.17 -17.05
C LEU A 208 -9.01 0.83 -15.88
N THR A 209 -7.84 1.36 -15.57
CA THR A 209 -7.67 2.36 -14.51
C THR A 209 -8.33 3.67 -14.90
N VAL A 210 -8.10 4.15 -16.12
CA VAL A 210 -8.72 5.38 -16.64
C VAL A 210 -10.24 5.26 -16.68
N GLU A 211 -10.79 4.14 -17.17
CA GLU A 211 -12.23 3.89 -17.19
C GLU A 211 -12.83 3.90 -15.77
N ASN A 212 -12.19 3.21 -14.81
CA ASN A 212 -12.69 3.19 -13.43
C ASN A 212 -12.63 4.56 -12.73
N ILE A 213 -11.61 5.37 -13.05
CA ILE A 213 -11.51 6.74 -12.54
C ILE A 213 -12.61 7.62 -13.17
N ALA A 214 -12.80 7.53 -14.49
CA ALA A 214 -13.87 8.24 -15.19
C ALA A 214 -15.26 7.89 -14.64
N GLU A 215 -15.54 6.61 -14.33
CA GLU A 215 -16.80 6.17 -13.71
C GLU A 215 -17.05 6.76 -12.30
N SER A 216 -16.03 7.29 -11.63
CA SER A 216 -16.15 7.79 -10.25
C SER A 216 -16.74 9.20 -10.15
N ASP A 217 -16.71 9.97 -11.24
CA ASP A 217 -17.14 11.37 -11.27
C ASP A 217 -17.81 11.72 -12.62
N GLU A 218 -18.93 12.46 -12.59
CA GLU A 218 -19.70 12.79 -13.80
C GLU A 218 -18.91 13.72 -14.75
N GLU A 219 -18.13 14.67 -14.22
CA GLU A 219 -17.32 15.60 -15.04
C GLU A 219 -16.16 14.86 -15.73
N LEU A 220 -15.53 13.93 -15.01
CA LEU A 220 -14.48 13.07 -15.58
C LEU A 220 -15.03 12.13 -16.64
N MET A 221 -16.24 11.62 -16.46
CA MET A 221 -16.91 10.77 -17.43
C MET A 221 -17.24 11.55 -18.71
N GLU A 222 -17.80 12.77 -18.60
CA GLU A 222 -18.05 13.61 -19.78
C GLU A 222 -16.75 13.89 -20.55
N LYS A 223 -15.70 14.27 -19.83
CA LYS A 223 -14.40 14.55 -20.44
C LYS A 223 -13.81 13.32 -21.14
N TYR A 224 -13.89 12.15 -20.51
CA TYR A 224 -13.43 10.89 -21.11
C TYR A 224 -14.22 10.54 -22.38
N LEU A 225 -15.54 10.74 -22.39
CA LEU A 225 -16.38 10.49 -23.57
C LEU A 225 -16.12 11.48 -24.72
N GLU A 226 -15.77 12.73 -24.41
CA GLU A 226 -15.47 13.75 -25.44
C GLU A 226 -14.06 13.64 -25.99
N GLU A 227 -13.04 13.43 -25.15
CA GLU A 227 -11.63 13.46 -25.51
C GLU A 227 -11.03 12.06 -25.76
N GLY A 228 -11.70 10.99 -25.29
CA GLY A 228 -11.23 9.60 -25.38
C GLY A 228 -10.09 9.25 -24.42
N SER A 229 -9.68 10.21 -23.56
CA SER A 229 -8.61 10.01 -22.56
C SER A 229 -8.74 11.03 -21.43
N LEU A 230 -8.09 10.76 -20.29
CA LEU A 230 -7.93 11.70 -19.19
C LEU A 230 -6.48 12.16 -19.08
N SER A 231 -6.26 13.41 -18.65
CA SER A 231 -4.91 13.90 -18.39
C SER A 231 -4.37 13.37 -17.05
N LEU A 232 -3.04 13.40 -16.86
CA LEU A 232 -2.43 13.02 -15.56
C LEU A 232 -2.89 13.91 -14.39
N GLU A 233 -3.43 15.08 -14.66
CA GLU A 233 -3.99 15.98 -13.63
C GLU A 233 -5.41 15.55 -13.23
N ASP A 234 -6.11 14.84 -14.12
CA ASP A 234 -7.45 14.30 -13.88
C ASP A 234 -7.40 12.94 -13.19
N LEU A 235 -6.28 12.19 -13.32
CA LEU A 235 -6.02 10.88 -12.74
C LEU A 235 -5.38 10.99 -11.36
#